data_05322c0598332789d482049e28cb8855
#
_entry.id   05322c0598332789d482049e28cb8855
#
_cell.length_a   1.000
_cell.length_b   1.000
_cell.length_c   1.000
_cell.angle_alpha   90.00
_cell.angle_beta   90.00
_cell.angle_gamma   90.00
#
_symmetry.space_group_name_H-M   'P 1'
#
loop_
_entity.id
_entity.type
_entity.pdbx_description
1 polymer ?
#
loop_
_entity_poly.entity_id
_entity_poly.type
_entity_poly.pdbx_seq_one_letter_code
_entity_poly.pdbx_strand_id
1 'polypeptide(L)'
;MLKRFSHHSSPRVLSRKVVASSLALTTALALAACSSSAEPDSPEVEQAVGLAVDTPRVVVVDPGTGDLQRLQYKDIAPDATQEQTINIAEGFAQSVVNADSVDQQAPAGGDVTTFHLPVKATTEEAEFSDQEMVSATRDISLLFGKPTYTDLSQVEDVNSTEGFTLGIRATDSGQHTTLSFAAPVDSTETGRMLMEQYLLTFTSLPIVFPTDDIGVGAKWTVDSRVTGESTLLQTVTYTITGIDGDKVNLDVEVSQRPSMGALEITDEESDETTGQLTVLNSNTTSVGTLEVDLTQPLPTSGQVSWTTRVIYGGSNEQVRVVQDSTSSVSFGDQ
;
A
#
# COMPACT_ATOMS: atom_id res chain seq x y z
N MET A 1 -1.16 33.86 45.47
CA MET A 1 -0.37 33.83 46.72
C MET A 1 1.00 33.24 46.40
N LEU A 2 1.99 34.10 46.63
CA LEU A 2 3.43 33.92 46.48
C LEU A 2 4.00 32.75 47.29
N LYS A 3 5.07 32.11 46.77
CA LYS A 3 6.42 32.22 47.31
C LYS A 3 7.47 31.52 46.49
N ARG A 4 8.42 32.34 46.01
CA ARG A 4 9.78 31.93 45.57
C ARG A 4 10.60 31.46 46.79
N PHE A 5 11.55 30.54 46.55
CA PHE A 5 12.85 30.58 47.22
C PHE A 5 13.96 30.12 46.30
N SER A 6 14.95 30.98 46.15
CA SER A 6 16.25 30.85 45.51
C SER A 6 17.30 30.61 46.61
N HIS A 7 18.36 29.82 46.31
CA HIS A 7 19.73 29.99 46.80
C HIS A 7 20.68 29.11 46.01
N HIS A 8 21.51 29.72 45.32
CA HIS A 8 22.96 29.96 45.25
C HIS A 8 23.86 29.07 46.13
N SER A 9 24.87 28.43 45.50
CA SER A 9 26.30 28.65 45.79
C SER A 9 27.24 27.71 45.05
N SER A 10 28.09 28.25 44.20
CA SER A 10 29.47 27.75 43.94
C SER A 10 30.40 28.30 45.06
N PRO A 11 31.65 27.90 45.23
CA PRO A 11 32.73 27.60 44.28
C PRO A 11 33.80 26.59 44.81
N ARG A 12 34.77 26.16 44.04
CA ARG A 12 36.20 26.42 44.14
C ARG A 12 37.09 25.48 43.37
N VAL A 13 37.89 26.12 42.57
CA VAL A 13 39.11 25.76 41.87
C VAL A 13 40.15 25.04 42.74
N LEU A 14 40.84 24.03 42.22
CA LEU A 14 42.24 23.78 42.50
C LEU A 14 42.98 23.19 41.30
N SER A 15 43.90 23.94 40.81
CA SER A 15 44.90 23.63 39.80
C SER A 15 46.02 22.78 40.38
N ARG A 16 46.51 21.78 39.62
CA ARG A 16 47.92 21.34 39.77
C ARG A 16 48.49 20.96 38.38
N LYS A 17 49.51 21.72 37.99
CA LYS A 17 50.40 21.46 36.88
C LYS A 17 51.42 20.43 37.31
N VAL A 18 51.77 19.47 36.41
CA VAL A 18 53.07 18.79 36.31
C VAL A 18 53.31 18.42 34.85
N VAL A 19 54.18 19.05 34.26
CA VAL A 19 55.33 18.99 33.39
C VAL A 19 55.63 17.66 32.73
N ALA A 20 55.66 17.71 31.38
CA ALA A 20 56.51 17.21 30.33
C ALA A 20 57.23 15.86 30.47
N SER A 21 57.12 15.06 29.44
CA SER A 21 58.23 14.49 28.71
C SER A 21 57.84 13.93 27.34
N SER A 22 58.53 14.39 26.35
CA SER A 22 58.44 14.08 24.93
C SER A 22 58.85 12.64 24.64
N LEU A 23 58.10 11.92 23.79
CA LEU A 23 58.70 10.94 22.90
C LEU A 23 57.88 10.90 21.59
N ALA A 24 58.50 11.39 20.53
CA ALA A 24 57.99 11.33 19.17
C ALA A 24 58.10 9.89 18.67
N LEU A 25 56.96 9.26 18.30
CA LEU A 25 56.95 8.07 17.47
C LEU A 25 56.01 8.32 16.30
N THR A 26 56.63 8.65 15.17
CA THR A 26 55.97 8.79 13.87
C THR A 26 55.54 7.43 13.39
N THR A 27 54.28 7.10 13.53
CA THR A 27 53.60 6.01 12.79
C THR A 27 52.77 6.64 11.69
N ALA A 28 53.22 6.48 10.46
CA ALA A 28 52.47 6.77 9.24
C ALA A 28 51.29 5.77 9.16
N LEU A 29 50.10 6.19 9.53
CA LEU A 29 48.87 5.48 9.14
C LEU A 29 48.62 5.84 7.68
N ALA A 30 48.85 4.84 6.80
CA ALA A 30 48.27 4.84 5.47
C ALA A 30 46.72 4.78 5.62
N LEU A 31 46.05 5.89 5.38
CA LEU A 31 44.61 5.92 5.12
C LEU A 31 44.39 5.23 3.77
N ALA A 32 44.06 3.93 3.83
CA ALA A 32 43.38 3.29 2.72
C ALA A 32 41.99 3.96 2.62
N ALA A 33 41.89 4.94 1.75
CA ALA A 33 40.60 5.43 1.28
C ALA A 33 39.97 4.28 0.49
N CYS A 34 39.08 3.51 1.15
CA CYS A 34 38.09 2.76 0.43
C CYS A 34 37.19 3.79 -0.26
N SER A 35 37.47 4.03 -1.54
CA SER A 35 36.50 4.64 -2.42
C SER A 35 35.35 3.63 -2.57
N SER A 36 34.37 3.67 -1.70
CA SER A 36 33.07 3.18 -2.03
C SER A 36 32.62 4.01 -3.24
N SER A 37 32.45 3.35 -4.38
CA SER A 37 31.70 3.90 -5.51
C SER A 37 30.34 4.30 -4.95
N ALA A 38 30.13 5.59 -4.71
CA ALA A 38 28.81 6.10 -4.42
C ALA A 38 27.92 5.76 -5.63
N GLU A 39 26.96 4.90 -5.44
CA GLU A 39 25.78 4.88 -6.31
C GLU A 39 25.19 6.29 -6.32
N PRO A 40 24.65 6.75 -7.47
CA PRO A 40 24.07 8.08 -7.54
C PRO A 40 22.99 8.22 -6.47
N ASP A 41 23.09 9.30 -5.69
CA ASP A 41 22.30 9.64 -4.52
C ASP A 41 20.81 9.24 -4.65
N SER A 42 20.47 8.09 -4.06
CA SER A 42 19.05 7.86 -3.68
C SER A 42 18.74 8.87 -2.58
N PRO A 43 17.59 9.54 -2.64
CA PRO A 43 17.20 10.49 -1.60
C PRO A 43 17.23 9.82 -0.22
N GLU A 44 17.66 10.56 0.80
CA GLU A 44 17.56 10.10 2.18
C GLU A 44 16.07 9.93 2.53
N VAL A 45 15.67 8.74 3.00
CA VAL A 45 14.29 8.44 3.39
C VAL A 45 14.15 8.46 4.91
N GLU A 46 12.95 8.78 5.37
CA GLU A 46 12.58 8.68 6.78
C GLU A 46 12.66 7.24 7.29
N GLN A 47 12.70 7.09 8.61
CA GLN A 47 12.64 5.75 9.19
C GLN A 47 11.28 5.11 8.88
N ALA A 48 11.31 3.98 8.17
CA ALA A 48 10.10 3.24 7.83
C ALA A 48 9.34 2.78 9.09
N VAL A 49 8.02 2.94 9.06
CA VAL A 49 7.11 2.45 10.10
C VAL A 49 6.37 1.25 9.56
N GLY A 50 6.55 0.10 10.22
CA GLY A 50 5.86 -1.13 9.86
C GLY A 50 4.40 -1.13 10.33
N LEU A 51 3.48 -1.42 9.41
CA LEU A 51 2.05 -1.60 9.66
C LEU A 51 1.71 -3.09 9.49
N ALA A 52 1.24 -3.72 10.55
CA ALA A 52 0.78 -5.11 10.47
C ALA A 52 -0.47 -5.20 9.58
N VAL A 53 -0.51 -6.21 8.71
CA VAL A 53 -1.64 -6.48 7.82
C VAL A 53 -2.46 -7.62 8.39
N ASP A 54 -3.78 -7.43 8.44
CA ASP A 54 -4.70 -8.49 8.85
C ASP A 54 -4.59 -9.68 7.90
N THR A 55 -4.55 -10.89 8.46
CA THR A 55 -4.53 -12.12 7.67
C THR A 55 -5.82 -12.25 6.87
N PRO A 56 -5.77 -12.28 5.53
CA PRO A 56 -6.95 -12.48 4.71
C PRO A 56 -7.47 -13.91 4.84
N ARG A 57 -8.76 -14.08 4.60
CA ARG A 57 -9.36 -15.40 4.50
C ARG A 57 -9.35 -15.84 3.03
N VAL A 58 -8.62 -16.92 2.74
CA VAL A 58 -8.55 -17.53 1.40
C VAL A 58 -9.45 -18.76 1.36
N VAL A 59 -10.34 -18.84 0.35
CA VAL A 59 -11.27 -19.97 0.18
C VAL A 59 -11.28 -20.42 -1.26
N VAL A 60 -10.92 -21.68 -1.51
CA VAL A 60 -11.06 -22.31 -2.81
C VAL A 60 -12.54 -22.61 -3.08
N VAL A 61 -13.07 -22.06 -4.17
CA VAL A 61 -14.44 -22.28 -4.64
C VAL A 61 -14.48 -23.43 -5.65
N ASP A 62 -13.48 -23.47 -6.53
CA ASP A 62 -13.29 -24.54 -7.53
C ASP A 62 -11.77 -24.77 -7.68
N PRO A 63 -11.26 -25.98 -7.53
CA PRO A 63 -9.83 -26.26 -7.70
C PRO A 63 -9.36 -26.22 -9.17
N GLY A 64 -10.28 -26.13 -10.14
CA GLY A 64 -9.95 -26.19 -11.55
C GLY A 64 -9.75 -27.61 -12.07
N THR A 65 -9.07 -27.73 -13.19
CA THR A 65 -8.89 -28.99 -13.90
C THR A 65 -7.46 -29.16 -14.42
N GLY A 66 -7.12 -30.36 -14.84
CA GLY A 66 -5.79 -30.70 -15.39
C GLY A 66 -4.80 -31.11 -14.32
N ASP A 67 -3.54 -30.75 -14.53
CA ASP A 67 -2.48 -31.01 -13.56
C ASP A 67 -2.58 -29.96 -12.43
N LEU A 68 -3.14 -30.38 -11.31
CA LEU A 68 -3.23 -29.52 -10.12
C LEU A 68 -1.86 -29.39 -9.48
N GLN A 69 -1.50 -28.16 -9.09
CA GLN A 69 -0.23 -27.85 -8.45
C GLN A 69 -0.39 -26.73 -7.42
N ARG A 70 0.50 -26.71 -6.44
CA ARG A 70 0.60 -25.61 -5.51
C ARG A 70 1.35 -24.44 -6.16
N LEU A 71 0.70 -23.29 -6.26
CA LEU A 71 1.29 -22.06 -6.80
C LEU A 71 1.92 -21.26 -5.67
N GLN A 72 3.19 -20.94 -5.81
CA GLN A 72 3.97 -20.17 -4.83
C GLN A 72 4.96 -19.27 -5.56
N TYR A 73 5.20 -18.10 -5.02
CA TYR A 73 6.25 -17.20 -5.50
C TYR A 73 7.63 -17.81 -5.31
N LYS A 74 8.51 -17.57 -6.26
CA LYS A 74 9.91 -18.07 -6.34
C LYS A 74 10.84 -16.92 -6.74
N ASP A 75 10.47 -15.70 -6.40
CA ASP A 75 11.07 -14.44 -6.82
C ASP A 75 12.29 -14.02 -6.00
N ILE A 76 12.71 -14.84 -5.03
CA ILE A 76 13.95 -14.64 -4.27
C ILE A 76 15.11 -15.06 -5.15
N ALA A 77 15.77 -14.10 -5.78
CA ALA A 77 16.95 -14.34 -6.61
C ALA A 77 17.98 -13.22 -6.38
N PRO A 78 19.25 -13.57 -6.09
CA PRO A 78 20.28 -12.56 -5.89
C PRO A 78 20.39 -11.62 -7.10
N ASP A 79 20.44 -10.32 -6.84
CA ASP A 79 20.59 -9.25 -7.84
C ASP A 79 19.46 -9.19 -8.89
N ALA A 80 18.38 -9.97 -8.73
CA ALA A 80 17.22 -9.86 -9.61
C ALA A 80 16.42 -8.59 -9.29
N THR A 81 16.05 -7.89 -10.34
CA THR A 81 15.28 -6.65 -10.24
C THR A 81 14.18 -6.67 -11.30
N GLN A 82 12.97 -6.31 -10.89
CA GLN A 82 11.89 -6.03 -11.82
C GLN A 82 11.70 -4.52 -11.93
N GLU A 83 11.77 -3.98 -13.14
CA GLU A 83 11.53 -2.57 -13.42
C GLU A 83 10.29 -2.45 -14.31
N GLN A 84 9.34 -1.62 -13.92
CA GLN A 84 8.12 -1.34 -14.67
C GLN A 84 7.44 -0.07 -14.18
N THR A 85 6.29 0.26 -14.78
CA THR A 85 5.40 1.33 -14.29
C THR A 85 4.16 0.70 -13.66
N ILE A 86 3.80 1.18 -12.45
CA ILE A 86 2.49 0.91 -11.83
C ILE A 86 1.65 2.17 -12.03
N ASN A 87 0.43 2.01 -12.56
CA ASN A 87 -0.52 3.11 -12.63
C ASN A 87 -1.64 2.85 -11.63
N ILE A 88 -1.91 3.82 -10.76
CA ILE A 88 -2.95 3.74 -9.75
C ILE A 88 -3.89 4.92 -9.97
N ALA A 89 -5.17 4.65 -10.12
CA ALA A 89 -6.18 5.68 -10.34
C ALA A 89 -7.24 5.62 -9.25
N GLU A 90 -7.66 6.79 -8.79
CA GLU A 90 -8.72 6.95 -7.79
C GLU A 90 -9.66 8.09 -8.18
N GLY A 91 -10.94 7.90 -7.85
CA GLY A 91 -11.97 8.90 -8.04
C GLY A 91 -13.13 8.72 -7.07
N PHE A 92 -13.74 9.84 -6.71
CA PHE A 92 -14.89 9.86 -5.82
C PHE A 92 -15.96 10.81 -6.37
N ALA A 93 -17.18 10.35 -6.43
CA ALA A 93 -18.34 11.16 -6.80
C ALA A 93 -19.47 10.98 -5.77
N GLN A 94 -20.09 12.09 -5.39
CA GLN A 94 -21.24 12.09 -4.51
C GLN A 94 -22.38 12.88 -5.12
N SER A 95 -23.59 12.35 -5.02
CA SER A 95 -24.81 13.02 -5.49
C SER A 95 -25.98 12.78 -4.56
N VAL A 96 -26.95 13.69 -4.60
CA VAL A 96 -28.23 13.53 -3.93
C VAL A 96 -29.30 13.40 -5.00
N VAL A 97 -30.04 12.28 -4.99
CA VAL A 97 -31.04 11.94 -6.00
C VAL A 97 -32.37 11.61 -5.38
N ASN A 98 -33.46 11.66 -6.15
CA ASN A 98 -34.76 11.20 -5.68
C ASN A 98 -34.74 9.69 -5.46
N ALA A 99 -35.37 9.21 -4.39
CA ALA A 99 -35.42 7.79 -4.03
C ALA A 99 -35.96 6.89 -5.14
N ASP A 100 -36.93 7.37 -5.92
CA ASP A 100 -37.57 6.60 -7.00
C ASP A 100 -36.74 6.52 -8.29
N SER A 101 -35.65 7.33 -8.39
CA SER A 101 -34.81 7.41 -9.59
C SER A 101 -33.37 6.92 -9.36
N VAL A 102 -33.09 6.34 -8.19
CA VAL A 102 -31.76 5.86 -7.88
C VAL A 102 -31.44 4.58 -8.67
N ASP A 103 -30.31 4.61 -9.38
CA ASP A 103 -29.72 3.38 -9.94
C ASP A 103 -28.91 2.67 -8.86
N GLN A 104 -29.22 1.39 -8.62
CA GLN A 104 -28.54 0.57 -7.63
C GLN A 104 -27.24 -0.02 -8.14
N GLN A 105 -27.06 -0.04 -9.47
CA GLN A 105 -25.86 -0.59 -10.09
C GLN A 105 -24.73 0.45 -10.09
N ALA A 106 -23.53 0.03 -9.66
CA ALA A 106 -22.34 0.87 -9.78
C ALA A 106 -22.00 1.08 -11.26
N PRO A 107 -21.54 2.27 -11.66
CA PRO A 107 -21.07 2.49 -13.02
C PRO A 107 -19.78 1.68 -13.29
N ALA A 108 -19.48 1.46 -14.56
CA ALA A 108 -18.27 0.74 -14.97
C ALA A 108 -16.97 1.55 -14.79
N GLY A 109 -17.05 2.79 -14.32
CA GLY A 109 -15.93 3.70 -14.08
C GLY A 109 -16.43 5.07 -13.65
N GLY A 110 -15.53 6.02 -13.43
CA GLY A 110 -15.80 7.39 -13.02
C GLY A 110 -14.67 8.32 -13.41
N ASP A 111 -14.79 9.59 -13.07
CA ASP A 111 -13.70 10.54 -13.19
C ASP A 111 -12.64 10.19 -12.14
N VAL A 112 -11.39 10.03 -12.60
CA VAL A 112 -10.27 9.62 -11.74
C VAL A 112 -9.06 10.51 -11.94
N THR A 113 -8.25 10.63 -10.91
CA THR A 113 -6.87 11.10 -10.99
C THR A 113 -5.94 9.90 -10.93
N THR A 114 -4.84 9.95 -11.67
CA THR A 114 -3.93 8.81 -11.84
C THR A 114 -2.50 9.19 -11.45
N PHE A 115 -1.91 8.35 -10.61
CA PHE A 115 -0.47 8.28 -10.39
C PHE A 115 0.15 7.30 -11.36
N HIS A 116 1.21 7.74 -12.05
CA HIS A 116 2.10 6.87 -12.82
C HIS A 116 3.41 6.75 -12.04
N LEU A 117 3.72 5.55 -11.58
CA LEU A 117 4.81 5.25 -10.66
C LEU A 117 5.83 4.33 -11.32
N PRO A 118 6.94 4.84 -11.87
CA PRO A 118 8.08 4.00 -12.21
C PRO A 118 8.57 3.30 -10.94
N VAL A 119 8.75 2.00 -10.97
CA VAL A 119 9.13 1.21 -9.80
C VAL A 119 10.27 0.25 -10.13
N LYS A 120 11.18 0.12 -9.19
CA LYS A 120 12.20 -0.91 -9.13
C LYS A 120 11.89 -1.81 -7.94
N ALA A 121 11.61 -3.09 -8.21
CA ALA A 121 11.25 -4.08 -7.20
C ALA A 121 12.36 -5.12 -7.05
N THR A 122 12.68 -5.48 -5.82
CA THR A 122 13.61 -6.55 -5.45
C THR A 122 12.98 -7.41 -4.37
N THR A 123 13.38 -8.69 -4.28
CA THR A 123 12.92 -9.59 -3.21
C THR A 123 14.11 -10.28 -2.57
N GLU A 124 14.13 -10.27 -1.26
CA GLU A 124 15.11 -11.00 -0.44
C GLU A 124 14.37 -12.02 0.46
N GLU A 125 15.13 -12.95 1.05
CA GLU A 125 14.59 -13.83 2.07
C GLU A 125 14.27 -13.01 3.34
N ALA A 126 13.03 -13.13 3.84
CA ALA A 126 12.62 -12.38 5.01
C ALA A 126 13.31 -12.90 6.28
N GLU A 127 13.89 -12.01 7.07
CA GLU A 127 14.38 -12.35 8.40
C GLU A 127 13.20 -12.73 9.32
N PHE A 128 13.41 -13.70 10.21
CA PHE A 128 12.40 -14.10 11.17
C PHE A 128 12.05 -12.93 12.12
N SER A 129 10.76 -12.72 12.33
CA SER A 129 10.23 -11.76 13.30
C SER A 129 9.22 -12.43 14.23
N ASP A 130 9.42 -12.32 15.54
CA ASP A 130 8.50 -12.80 16.56
C ASP A 130 7.27 -11.87 16.76
N GLN A 131 7.24 -10.72 16.07
CA GLN A 131 6.13 -9.77 16.09
C GLN A 131 5.03 -10.11 15.07
N GLU A 132 5.32 -10.98 14.10
CA GLU A 132 4.38 -11.39 13.07
C GLU A 132 3.59 -12.62 13.52
N MET A 133 2.26 -12.59 13.35
CA MET A 133 1.40 -13.77 13.62
C MET A 133 1.62 -14.88 12.59
N VAL A 134 1.95 -14.51 11.35
CA VAL A 134 2.34 -15.39 10.26
C VAL A 134 3.73 -14.96 9.82
N SER A 135 4.68 -15.88 9.83
CA SER A 135 6.06 -15.57 9.43
C SER A 135 6.14 -15.28 7.93
N ALA A 136 6.67 -14.13 7.60
CA ALA A 136 7.04 -13.82 6.22
C ALA A 136 8.19 -14.72 5.77
N THR A 137 8.22 -15.04 4.48
CA THR A 137 9.33 -15.73 3.82
C THR A 137 10.02 -14.85 2.79
N ARG A 138 9.34 -13.76 2.37
CA ARG A 138 9.76 -12.82 1.35
C ARG A 138 9.76 -11.41 1.92
N ASP A 139 10.82 -10.66 1.65
CA ASP A 139 10.95 -9.24 1.94
C ASP A 139 11.10 -8.50 0.61
N ILE A 140 10.04 -7.83 0.20
CA ILE A 140 9.93 -7.16 -1.11
C ILE A 140 10.15 -5.68 -0.87
N SER A 141 11.12 -5.10 -1.59
CA SER A 141 11.40 -3.68 -1.58
C SER A 141 11.01 -3.04 -2.90
N LEU A 142 10.17 -2.02 -2.85
CA LEU A 142 9.74 -1.21 -3.97
C LEU A 142 10.33 0.19 -3.83
N LEU A 143 11.22 0.57 -4.74
CA LEU A 143 11.76 1.92 -4.85
C LEU A 143 11.07 2.63 -6.01
N PHE A 144 10.38 3.73 -5.71
CA PHE A 144 9.66 4.51 -6.72
C PHE A 144 10.54 5.61 -7.28
N GLY A 145 10.61 5.67 -8.62
CA GLY A 145 11.25 6.75 -9.35
C GLY A 145 10.38 8.00 -9.38
N LYS A 146 10.71 8.94 -10.27
CA LYS A 146 9.97 10.18 -10.39
C LYS A 146 8.53 9.93 -10.84
N PRO A 147 7.53 10.20 -9.98
CA PRO A 147 6.15 9.98 -10.32
C PRO A 147 5.62 11.08 -11.27
N THR A 148 4.51 10.76 -11.96
CA THR A 148 3.68 11.78 -12.61
C THR A 148 2.24 11.61 -12.18
N TYR A 149 1.49 12.73 -12.18
CA TYR A 149 0.13 12.77 -11.68
C TYR A 149 -0.77 13.60 -12.60
N THR A 150 -1.98 13.16 -12.83
CA THR A 150 -2.89 13.81 -13.78
C THR A 150 -3.50 15.10 -13.24
N ASP A 151 -3.56 15.30 -11.92
CA ASP A 151 -3.91 16.59 -11.34
C ASP A 151 -2.68 17.52 -11.31
N LEU A 152 -2.63 18.43 -12.27
CA LEU A 152 -1.52 19.37 -12.44
C LEU A 152 -1.36 20.36 -11.27
N SER A 153 -2.38 20.57 -10.45
CA SER A 153 -2.31 21.46 -9.30
C SER A 153 -1.41 20.91 -8.17
N GLN A 154 -1.16 19.60 -8.17
CA GLN A 154 -0.41 18.89 -7.15
C GLN A 154 0.96 18.37 -7.64
N VAL A 155 1.39 18.75 -8.84
CA VAL A 155 2.61 18.21 -9.47
C VAL A 155 3.86 18.46 -8.64
N GLU A 156 4.00 19.61 -7.97
CA GLU A 156 5.17 19.93 -7.16
C GLU A 156 5.22 19.03 -5.92
N ASP A 157 4.08 18.82 -5.26
CA ASP A 157 3.95 17.93 -4.12
C ASP A 157 4.27 16.48 -4.50
N VAL A 158 3.69 16.01 -5.61
CA VAL A 158 3.91 14.66 -6.13
C VAL A 158 5.38 14.45 -6.53
N ASN A 159 6.02 15.41 -7.18
CA ASN A 159 7.44 15.31 -7.52
C ASN A 159 8.36 15.20 -6.28
N SER A 160 7.94 15.72 -5.13
CA SER A 160 8.72 15.62 -3.90
C SER A 160 8.82 14.18 -3.35
N THR A 161 8.01 13.26 -3.88
CA THR A 161 8.00 11.85 -3.45
C THR A 161 8.91 10.94 -4.28
N GLU A 162 9.71 11.48 -5.20
CA GLU A 162 10.73 10.70 -5.92
C GLU A 162 11.71 10.04 -4.94
N GLY A 163 11.86 8.72 -5.01
CA GLY A 163 12.64 7.94 -4.07
C GLY A 163 11.85 7.38 -2.89
N PHE A 164 10.51 7.53 -2.89
CA PHE A 164 9.66 6.87 -1.89
C PHE A 164 9.89 5.35 -1.90
N THR A 165 9.87 4.72 -0.72
CA THR A 165 10.01 3.26 -0.61
C THR A 165 8.80 2.63 0.06
N LEU A 166 8.39 1.47 -0.46
CA LEU A 166 7.40 0.59 0.14
C LEU A 166 8.03 -0.79 0.37
N GLY A 167 8.15 -1.19 1.62
CA GLY A 167 8.53 -2.54 2.00
C GLY A 167 7.28 -3.39 2.20
N ILE A 168 7.29 -4.62 1.68
CA ILE A 168 6.21 -5.59 1.82
C ILE A 168 6.81 -6.90 2.31
N ARG A 169 6.52 -7.27 3.56
CA ARG A 169 6.84 -8.61 4.04
C ARG A 169 5.67 -9.54 3.70
N ALA A 170 5.95 -10.68 3.09
CA ALA A 170 4.93 -11.58 2.57
C ALA A 170 5.34 -13.06 2.73
N THR A 171 4.35 -13.94 2.65
CA THR A 171 4.58 -15.39 2.52
C THR A 171 4.85 -15.78 1.08
N ASP A 172 5.29 -17.01 0.87
CA ASP A 172 5.44 -17.62 -0.47
C ASP A 172 4.11 -17.73 -1.25
N SER A 173 2.97 -17.75 -0.56
CA SER A 173 1.65 -17.69 -1.20
C SER A 173 1.24 -16.29 -1.65
N GLY A 174 1.99 -15.24 -1.29
CA GLY A 174 1.67 -13.84 -1.61
C GLY A 174 0.89 -13.09 -0.52
N GLN A 175 0.61 -13.73 0.64
CA GLN A 175 -0.05 -13.06 1.75
C GLN A 175 0.88 -12.02 2.38
N HIS A 176 0.48 -10.76 2.39
CA HIS A 176 1.18 -9.69 3.10
C HIS A 176 1.04 -9.88 4.62
N THR A 177 2.13 -9.68 5.36
CA THR A 177 2.16 -9.71 6.83
C THR A 177 2.43 -8.33 7.42
N THR A 178 3.27 -7.55 6.76
CA THR A 178 3.63 -6.19 7.18
C THR A 178 3.87 -5.32 5.93
N LEU A 179 3.41 -4.08 5.99
CA LEU A 179 3.74 -3.01 5.04
C LEU A 179 4.58 -1.96 5.75
N SER A 180 5.54 -1.36 5.07
CA SER A 180 6.32 -0.26 5.61
C SER A 180 6.51 0.83 4.55
N PHE A 181 6.18 2.06 4.92
CA PHE A 181 6.26 3.23 4.06
C PHE A 181 7.40 4.11 4.54
N ALA A 182 8.23 4.61 3.63
CA ALA A 182 9.25 5.58 3.94
C ALA A 182 9.32 6.65 2.84
N ALA A 183 8.92 7.86 3.21
CA ALA A 183 9.00 9.01 2.33
C ALA A 183 10.44 9.57 2.29
N PRO A 184 10.86 10.18 1.19
CA PRO A 184 12.05 11.04 1.19
C PRO A 184 11.92 12.14 2.26
N VAL A 185 13.02 12.43 2.96
CA VAL A 185 13.05 13.43 4.05
C VAL A 185 12.56 14.81 3.59
N ASP A 186 12.82 15.16 2.33
CA ASP A 186 12.41 16.42 1.73
C ASP A 186 11.01 16.41 1.10
N SER A 187 10.24 15.31 1.25
CA SER A 187 8.86 15.24 0.75
C SER A 187 7.96 16.25 1.46
N THR A 188 7.09 16.90 0.69
CA THR A 188 6.02 17.70 1.28
C THR A 188 5.01 16.80 1.98
N GLU A 189 4.33 17.32 3.02
CA GLU A 189 3.28 16.58 3.73
C GLU A 189 2.14 16.16 2.79
N THR A 190 1.75 17.04 1.86
CA THR A 190 0.72 16.75 0.85
C THR A 190 1.16 15.63 -0.09
N GLY A 191 2.39 15.70 -0.63
CA GLY A 191 2.92 14.68 -1.52
C GLY A 191 3.00 13.32 -0.82
N ARG A 192 3.49 13.29 0.42
CA ARG A 192 3.54 12.09 1.25
C ARG A 192 2.15 11.47 1.45
N MET A 193 1.16 12.26 1.89
CA MET A 193 -0.20 11.76 2.10
C MET A 193 -0.81 11.18 0.82
N LEU A 194 -0.64 11.88 -0.32
CA LEU A 194 -1.11 11.38 -1.61
C LEU A 194 -0.44 10.05 -1.99
N MET A 195 0.88 9.98 -1.89
CA MET A 195 1.61 8.76 -2.23
C MET A 195 1.16 7.58 -1.34
N GLU A 196 1.07 7.78 -0.03
CA GLU A 196 0.62 6.76 0.91
C GLU A 196 -0.82 6.30 0.57
N GLN A 197 -1.75 7.21 0.27
CA GLN A 197 -3.12 6.89 -0.10
C GLN A 197 -3.18 5.99 -1.34
N TYR A 198 -2.49 6.37 -2.42
CA TYR A 198 -2.49 5.57 -3.66
C TYR A 198 -1.80 4.22 -3.47
N LEU A 199 -0.72 4.16 -2.67
CA LEU A 199 -0.06 2.89 -2.35
C LEU A 199 -0.93 1.98 -1.48
N LEU A 200 -1.81 2.52 -0.62
CA LEU A 200 -2.81 1.72 0.09
C LEU A 200 -3.81 1.07 -0.87
N THR A 201 -4.23 1.78 -1.92
CA THR A 201 -5.07 1.18 -2.97
C THR A 201 -4.33 0.06 -3.72
N PHE A 202 -3.06 0.27 -4.09
CA PHE A 202 -2.22 -0.78 -4.67
C PHE A 202 -2.12 -2.02 -3.76
N THR A 203 -1.78 -1.83 -2.49
CA THR A 203 -1.60 -2.92 -1.53
C THR A 203 -2.91 -3.59 -1.08
N SER A 204 -4.06 -2.99 -1.40
CA SER A 204 -5.38 -3.58 -1.15
C SER A 204 -5.73 -4.76 -2.08
N LEU A 205 -4.96 -4.98 -3.14
CA LEU A 205 -5.13 -6.06 -4.11
C LEU A 205 -3.99 -7.10 -4.03
N PRO A 206 -3.75 -7.74 -2.87
CA PRO A 206 -2.72 -8.76 -2.78
C PRO A 206 -3.14 -10.01 -3.58
N ILE A 207 -2.25 -10.51 -4.43
CA ILE A 207 -2.48 -11.78 -5.12
C ILE A 207 -2.03 -12.90 -4.18
N VAL A 208 -3.00 -13.53 -3.51
CA VAL A 208 -2.76 -14.60 -2.55
C VAL A 208 -3.26 -15.92 -3.11
N PHE A 209 -2.33 -16.81 -3.45
CA PHE A 209 -2.66 -18.15 -3.91
C PHE A 209 -3.10 -19.04 -2.74
N PRO A 210 -4.06 -19.98 -2.95
CA PRO A 210 -4.41 -20.97 -1.95
C PRO A 210 -3.23 -21.89 -1.61
N THR A 211 -3.27 -22.48 -0.43
CA THR A 211 -2.33 -23.55 -0.03
C THR A 211 -2.68 -24.90 -0.64
N ASP A 212 -3.87 -25.05 -1.18
CA ASP A 212 -4.34 -26.25 -1.90
C ASP A 212 -3.75 -26.29 -3.31
N ASP A 213 -3.67 -27.48 -3.89
CA ASP A 213 -3.30 -27.67 -5.29
C ASP A 213 -4.45 -27.21 -6.18
N ILE A 214 -4.14 -26.34 -7.15
CA ILE A 214 -5.10 -25.75 -8.08
C ILE A 214 -4.58 -25.83 -9.53
N GLY A 215 -5.50 -25.74 -10.48
CA GLY A 215 -5.19 -25.84 -11.91
C GLY A 215 -5.94 -24.80 -12.75
N VAL A 216 -5.89 -24.96 -14.07
CA VAL A 216 -6.60 -24.07 -15.00
C VAL A 216 -8.11 -24.14 -14.74
N GLY A 217 -8.76 -22.95 -14.67
CA GLY A 217 -10.17 -22.80 -14.29
C GLY A 217 -10.39 -22.73 -12.78
N ALA A 218 -9.34 -22.88 -11.97
CA ALA A 218 -9.49 -22.73 -10.51
C ALA A 218 -10.03 -21.36 -10.16
N LYS A 219 -10.93 -21.34 -9.17
CA LYS A 219 -11.56 -20.11 -8.65
C LYS A 219 -11.45 -20.08 -7.13
N TRP A 220 -10.94 -18.97 -6.58
CA TRP A 220 -10.87 -18.77 -5.15
C TRP A 220 -11.17 -17.33 -4.77
N THR A 221 -11.49 -17.11 -3.49
CA THR A 221 -11.75 -15.79 -2.94
C THR A 221 -10.71 -15.45 -1.87
N VAL A 222 -10.37 -14.16 -1.81
CA VAL A 222 -9.53 -13.55 -0.78
C VAL A 222 -10.35 -12.45 -0.10
N ASP A 223 -10.78 -12.71 1.13
CA ASP A 223 -11.54 -11.76 1.92
C ASP A 223 -10.60 -10.95 2.81
N SER A 224 -10.71 -9.62 2.75
CA SER A 224 -9.87 -8.68 3.50
C SER A 224 -10.67 -7.47 3.99
N ARG A 225 -10.01 -6.65 4.79
CA ARG A 225 -10.47 -5.31 5.14
C ARG A 225 -9.60 -4.27 4.45
N VAL A 226 -10.23 -3.30 3.82
CA VAL A 226 -9.54 -2.14 3.24
C VAL A 226 -9.81 -0.96 4.14
N THR A 227 -8.74 -0.37 4.67
CA THR A 227 -8.81 0.81 5.51
C THR A 227 -8.63 2.06 4.64
N GLY A 228 -9.49 3.03 4.79
CA GLY A 228 -9.49 4.32 4.13
C GLY A 228 -10.27 5.31 4.99
N GLU A 229 -10.93 6.30 4.41
CA GLU A 229 -11.86 7.18 5.14
C GLU A 229 -12.97 6.39 5.83
N SER A 230 -13.39 5.27 5.26
CA SER A 230 -14.24 4.27 5.89
C SER A 230 -13.69 2.87 5.66
N THR A 231 -13.84 1.98 6.65
CA THR A 231 -13.42 0.58 6.48
C THR A 231 -14.41 -0.14 5.55
N LEU A 232 -13.87 -0.74 4.49
CA LEU A 232 -14.61 -1.61 3.58
C LEU A 232 -14.27 -3.08 3.84
N LEU A 233 -15.24 -3.95 3.73
CA LEU A 233 -15.04 -5.39 3.59
C LEU A 233 -14.91 -5.67 2.10
N GLN A 234 -13.81 -6.28 1.72
CA GLN A 234 -13.48 -6.59 0.32
C GLN A 234 -13.37 -8.10 0.13
N THR A 235 -13.94 -8.57 -0.96
CA THR A 235 -13.71 -9.91 -1.50
C THR A 235 -13.13 -9.76 -2.89
N VAL A 236 -11.92 -10.28 -3.10
CA VAL A 236 -11.32 -10.42 -4.43
C VAL A 236 -11.49 -11.86 -4.87
N THR A 237 -12.05 -12.06 -6.05
CA THR A 237 -12.21 -13.38 -6.68
C THR A 237 -11.20 -13.50 -7.82
N TYR A 238 -10.37 -14.51 -7.75
CA TYR A 238 -9.41 -14.85 -8.79
C TYR A 238 -9.87 -16.10 -9.52
N THR A 239 -9.68 -16.10 -10.85
CA THR A 239 -9.92 -17.28 -11.70
C THR A 239 -8.71 -17.49 -12.60
N ILE A 240 -8.11 -18.69 -12.58
CA ILE A 240 -6.99 -19.03 -13.48
C ILE A 240 -7.52 -19.26 -14.89
N THR A 241 -7.10 -18.44 -15.85
CA THR A 241 -7.43 -18.59 -17.25
C THR A 241 -6.35 -19.36 -18.04
N GLY A 242 -5.11 -19.40 -17.52
CA GLY A 242 -4.02 -20.16 -18.11
C GLY A 242 -2.82 -20.28 -17.18
N ILE A 243 -2.05 -21.36 -17.34
CA ILE A 243 -0.76 -21.59 -16.67
C ILE A 243 0.23 -22.03 -17.74
N ASP A 244 1.40 -21.36 -17.79
CA ASP A 244 2.53 -21.73 -18.65
C ASP A 244 3.84 -21.61 -17.86
N GLY A 245 4.30 -22.74 -17.31
CA GLY A 245 5.43 -22.78 -16.40
C GLY A 245 5.15 -21.99 -15.12
N ASP A 246 5.94 -20.96 -14.86
CA ASP A 246 5.78 -20.06 -13.72
C ASP A 246 4.85 -18.85 -14.03
N LYS A 247 4.29 -18.77 -15.24
CA LYS A 247 3.36 -17.70 -15.62
C LYS A 247 1.92 -18.15 -15.43
N VAL A 248 1.14 -17.29 -14.76
CA VAL A 248 -0.27 -17.51 -14.43
C VAL A 248 -1.09 -16.33 -14.92
N ASN A 249 -2.09 -16.60 -15.76
CA ASN A 249 -3.07 -15.62 -16.21
C ASN A 249 -4.30 -15.69 -15.31
N LEU A 250 -4.75 -14.55 -14.83
CA LEU A 250 -5.85 -14.41 -13.88
C LEU A 250 -6.93 -13.48 -14.43
N ASP A 251 -8.19 -13.90 -14.35
CA ASP A 251 -9.32 -12.98 -14.28
C ASP A 251 -9.52 -12.58 -12.83
N VAL A 252 -9.84 -11.28 -12.57
CA VAL A 252 -9.95 -10.70 -11.24
C VAL A 252 -11.27 -9.95 -11.12
N GLU A 253 -12.05 -10.28 -10.10
CA GLU A 253 -13.29 -9.58 -9.75
C GLU A 253 -13.17 -9.03 -8.31
N VAL A 254 -13.49 -7.75 -8.14
CA VAL A 254 -13.51 -7.07 -6.82
C VAL A 254 -14.95 -6.82 -6.41
N SER A 255 -15.28 -7.12 -5.15
CA SER A 255 -16.54 -6.76 -4.52
C SER A 255 -16.27 -6.09 -3.19
N GLN A 256 -16.88 -4.94 -2.95
CA GLN A 256 -16.70 -4.17 -1.72
C GLN A 256 -18.04 -3.80 -1.10
N ARG A 257 -18.05 -3.69 0.22
CA ARG A 257 -19.19 -3.15 0.97
C ARG A 257 -18.72 -2.46 2.24
N PRO A 258 -19.41 -1.42 2.72
CA PRO A 258 -19.10 -0.81 4.00
C PRO A 258 -19.10 -1.83 5.14
N SER A 259 -18.15 -1.72 6.08
CA SER A 259 -18.11 -2.56 7.28
C SER A 259 -19.17 -2.15 8.31
N MET A 260 -19.61 -0.89 8.27
CA MET A 260 -20.66 -0.33 9.12
C MET A 260 -21.90 -0.05 8.31
N GLY A 261 -23.05 -0.31 8.90
CA GLY A 261 -24.36 -0.09 8.28
C GLY A 261 -24.86 1.37 8.31
N ALA A 262 -24.12 2.28 8.90
CA ALA A 262 -24.47 3.69 9.00
C ALA A 262 -23.25 4.59 9.15
N LEU A 263 -23.37 5.83 8.65
CA LEU A 263 -22.44 6.93 8.86
C LEU A 263 -23.09 7.98 9.75
N GLU A 264 -22.35 8.48 10.73
CA GLU A 264 -22.77 9.62 11.53
C GLU A 264 -22.40 10.92 10.80
N ILE A 265 -23.30 11.89 10.80
CA ILE A 265 -23.04 13.23 10.28
C ILE A 265 -22.73 14.08 11.49
N THR A 266 -21.49 14.54 11.60
CA THR A 266 -21.06 15.48 12.63
C THR A 266 -20.98 16.89 12.06
N ASP A 267 -21.31 17.86 12.88
CA ASP A 267 -21.09 19.27 12.56
C ASP A 267 -19.64 19.62 12.87
N GLU A 268 -18.90 20.15 11.88
CA GLU A 268 -17.46 20.43 11.99
C GLU A 268 -17.13 21.52 13.02
N GLU A 269 -18.09 22.40 13.37
CA GLU A 269 -17.85 23.48 14.32
C GLU A 269 -18.16 23.08 15.77
N SER A 270 -19.12 22.18 15.98
CA SER A 270 -19.62 21.80 17.31
C SER A 270 -19.24 20.39 17.76
N ASP A 271 -18.69 19.56 16.87
CA ASP A 271 -18.40 18.14 17.07
C ASP A 271 -19.65 17.33 17.53
N GLU A 272 -20.85 17.89 17.30
CA GLU A 272 -22.13 17.23 17.62
C GLU A 272 -22.64 16.41 16.44
N THR A 273 -23.13 15.19 16.73
CA THR A 273 -23.79 14.36 15.71
C THR A 273 -25.13 14.99 15.35
N THR A 274 -25.25 15.54 14.14
CA THR A 274 -26.43 16.21 13.62
C THR A 274 -27.37 15.30 12.85
N GLY A 275 -26.91 14.09 12.48
CA GLY A 275 -27.70 13.13 11.73
C GLY A 275 -27.01 11.80 11.54
N GLN A 276 -27.72 10.87 10.91
CA GLN A 276 -27.21 9.56 10.55
C GLN A 276 -27.68 9.19 9.15
N LEU A 277 -26.76 8.66 8.35
CA LEU A 277 -27.04 8.05 7.05
C LEU A 277 -26.89 6.53 7.17
N THR A 278 -27.97 5.81 6.87
CA THR A 278 -27.98 4.34 6.90
C THR A 278 -27.65 3.80 5.50
N VAL A 279 -26.78 2.82 5.42
CA VAL A 279 -26.49 2.10 4.17
C VAL A 279 -27.72 1.29 3.77
N LEU A 280 -28.29 1.60 2.61
CA LEU A 280 -29.45 0.90 2.04
C LEU A 280 -29.02 -0.13 1.00
N ASN A 281 -27.98 0.15 0.26
CA ASN A 281 -27.43 -0.74 -0.78
C ASN A 281 -25.94 -0.49 -0.95
N SER A 282 -25.22 -1.54 -1.33
CA SER A 282 -23.84 -1.46 -1.82
C SER A 282 -23.69 -2.42 -2.98
N ASN A 283 -23.10 -1.94 -4.07
CA ASN A 283 -22.85 -2.72 -5.27
C ASN A 283 -21.50 -2.34 -5.87
N THR A 284 -20.75 -3.32 -6.37
CA THR A 284 -19.47 -3.10 -7.05
C THR A 284 -19.55 -3.63 -8.48
N THR A 285 -19.15 -2.80 -9.44
CA THR A 285 -18.86 -3.21 -10.82
C THR A 285 -17.36 -3.27 -10.97
N SER A 286 -16.83 -4.42 -11.41
CA SER A 286 -15.38 -4.61 -11.58
C SER A 286 -15.05 -5.36 -12.85
N VAL A 287 -13.84 -5.13 -13.37
CA VAL A 287 -13.22 -5.87 -14.45
C VAL A 287 -11.72 -5.92 -14.22
N GLY A 288 -11.10 -7.09 -14.41
CA GLY A 288 -9.66 -7.20 -14.23
C GLY A 288 -9.08 -8.45 -14.86
N THR A 289 -7.87 -8.30 -15.41
CA THR A 289 -7.01 -9.39 -15.86
C THR A 289 -5.58 -9.09 -15.45
N LEU A 290 -4.85 -10.11 -15.00
CA LEU A 290 -3.45 -9.97 -14.60
C LEU A 290 -2.64 -11.14 -15.20
N GLU A 291 -1.41 -10.84 -15.61
CA GLU A 291 -0.36 -11.83 -15.84
C GLU A 291 0.62 -11.78 -14.67
N VAL A 292 0.79 -12.90 -13.99
CA VAL A 292 1.71 -13.08 -12.86
C VAL A 292 2.81 -14.04 -13.26
N ASP A 293 4.06 -13.61 -13.15
CA ASP A 293 5.22 -14.51 -13.22
C ASP A 293 5.67 -14.78 -11.77
N LEU A 294 5.57 -16.03 -11.32
CA LEU A 294 5.91 -16.41 -9.95
C LEU A 294 7.40 -16.20 -9.61
N THR A 295 8.24 -15.90 -10.59
CA THR A 295 9.64 -15.53 -10.43
C THR A 295 9.87 -14.02 -10.30
N GLN A 296 8.79 -13.23 -10.28
CA GLN A 296 8.81 -11.77 -10.16
C GLN A 296 7.95 -11.32 -8.98
N PRO A 297 8.34 -10.26 -8.26
CA PRO A 297 7.57 -9.78 -7.10
C PRO A 297 6.22 -9.15 -7.47
N LEU A 298 6.08 -8.57 -8.67
CA LEU A 298 4.89 -7.86 -9.13
C LEU A 298 4.31 -8.52 -10.38
N PRO A 299 3.00 -8.39 -10.66
CA PRO A 299 2.42 -8.77 -11.94
C PRO A 299 3.19 -8.14 -13.10
N THR A 300 3.38 -8.90 -14.17
CA THR A 300 4.14 -8.43 -15.34
C THR A 300 3.30 -7.55 -16.26
N SER A 301 1.99 -7.73 -16.25
CA SER A 301 1.04 -6.93 -17.02
C SER A 301 -0.39 -7.07 -16.52
N GLY A 302 -1.27 -6.21 -16.99
CA GLY A 302 -2.70 -6.27 -16.77
C GLY A 302 -3.23 -5.11 -15.96
N GLN A 303 -4.54 -5.15 -15.72
CA GLN A 303 -5.26 -4.09 -14.99
C GLN A 303 -6.43 -4.69 -14.22
N VAL A 304 -6.70 -4.12 -13.05
CA VAL A 304 -7.94 -4.34 -12.29
C VAL A 304 -8.58 -2.99 -12.03
N SER A 305 -9.86 -2.83 -12.39
CA SER A 305 -10.63 -1.61 -12.18
C SER A 305 -11.96 -1.96 -11.53
N TRP A 306 -12.36 -1.16 -10.56
CA TRP A 306 -13.66 -1.35 -9.88
C TRP A 306 -14.26 -0.02 -9.45
N THR A 307 -15.58 0.03 -9.44
CA THR A 307 -16.35 1.14 -8.89
C THR A 307 -17.34 0.58 -7.89
N THR A 308 -17.27 1.07 -6.65
CA THR A 308 -18.22 0.70 -5.59
C THR A 308 -19.21 1.85 -5.38
N ARG A 309 -20.49 1.56 -5.59
CA ARG A 309 -21.62 2.44 -5.28
C ARG A 309 -22.17 2.11 -3.92
N VAL A 310 -22.27 3.10 -3.05
CA VAL A 310 -22.98 3.00 -1.78
C VAL A 310 -24.15 3.98 -1.79
N ILE A 311 -25.34 3.48 -1.46
CA ILE A 311 -26.57 4.26 -1.41
C ILE A 311 -26.99 4.38 0.04
N TYR A 312 -27.13 5.60 0.50
CA TYR A 312 -27.54 5.92 1.85
C TYR A 312 -28.95 6.53 1.90
N GLY A 313 -29.69 6.21 2.97
CA GLY A 313 -30.92 6.87 3.37
C GLY A 313 -30.72 7.65 4.66
N GLY A 314 -31.30 8.83 4.73
CA GLY A 314 -31.34 9.67 5.93
C GLY A 314 -32.79 9.84 6.42
N SER A 315 -33.03 10.86 7.25
CA SER A 315 -34.35 11.21 7.79
C SER A 315 -35.38 11.60 6.71
N ASN A 316 -34.93 12.07 5.54
CA ASN A 316 -35.77 12.35 4.39
C ASN A 316 -35.86 11.12 3.48
N GLU A 317 -36.99 10.41 3.53
CA GLU A 317 -37.22 9.20 2.75
C GLU A 317 -37.34 9.43 1.24
N GLN A 318 -37.52 10.67 0.78
CA GLN A 318 -37.71 11.01 -0.64
C GLN A 318 -36.36 11.15 -1.39
N VAL A 319 -35.25 11.23 -0.67
CA VAL A 319 -33.92 11.41 -1.27
C VAL A 319 -32.94 10.33 -0.82
N ARG A 320 -31.93 10.11 -1.64
CA ARG A 320 -30.79 9.21 -1.36
C ARG A 320 -29.50 9.96 -1.59
N VAL A 321 -28.53 9.68 -0.75
CA VAL A 321 -27.12 10.06 -1.01
C VAL A 321 -26.47 8.87 -1.70
N VAL A 322 -25.90 9.11 -2.87
CA VAL A 322 -25.19 8.10 -3.67
C VAL A 322 -23.74 8.48 -3.70
N GLN A 323 -22.87 7.58 -3.28
CA GLN A 323 -21.42 7.71 -3.35
C GLN A 323 -20.86 6.64 -4.28
N ASP A 324 -20.04 7.05 -5.24
CA ASP A 324 -19.28 6.18 -6.14
C ASP A 324 -17.80 6.38 -5.88
N SER A 325 -17.12 5.30 -5.48
CA SER A 325 -15.66 5.27 -5.34
C SER A 325 -15.09 4.40 -6.45
N THR A 326 -14.30 4.98 -7.33
CA THR A 326 -13.66 4.29 -8.46
C THR A 326 -12.17 4.14 -8.17
N SER A 327 -11.64 2.94 -8.38
CA SER A 327 -10.22 2.65 -8.26
C SER A 327 -9.75 1.76 -9.40
N SER A 328 -8.47 1.90 -9.78
CA SER A 328 -7.82 1.03 -10.76
C SER A 328 -6.35 0.89 -10.44
N VAL A 329 -5.81 -0.31 -10.66
CA VAL A 329 -4.37 -0.60 -10.60
C VAL A 329 -3.99 -1.30 -11.89
N SER A 330 -2.96 -0.80 -12.59
CA SER A 330 -2.44 -1.46 -13.80
C SER A 330 -0.91 -1.55 -13.76
N PHE A 331 -0.39 -2.54 -14.46
CA PHE A 331 1.02 -2.92 -14.49
C PHE A 331 1.55 -2.89 -15.92
N GLY A 332 2.81 -2.46 -16.06
CA GLY A 332 3.49 -2.33 -17.35
C GLY A 332 3.21 -0.99 -18.04
N ASP A 333 3.93 -0.74 -19.12
CA ASP A 333 3.75 0.44 -19.96
C ASP A 333 2.46 0.29 -20.79
N GLN A 334 1.56 1.26 -20.68
CA GLN A 334 0.33 1.33 -21.51
C GLN A 334 0.54 2.25 -22.71
#